data_e194d38b019394c455c2dbf8ac62e26d
#
_entry.id   e194d38b019394c455c2dbf8ac62e26d
#
_cell.length_a   1.000
_cell.length_b   1.000
_cell.length_c   1.000
_cell.angle_alpha   90.00
_cell.angle_beta   90.00
_cell.angle_gamma   90.00
#
_symmetry.space_group_name_H-M   'P 1'
#
loop_
_entity.id
_entity.type
_entity.pdbx_description
1 polymer ?
#
loop_
_entity_poly.entity_id
_entity_poly.type
_entity_poly.pdbx_seq_one_letter_code
_entity_poly.pdbx_strand_id
1 'polypeptide(L)'
;MPPMIDPSADRVETRGAKSPPPPDTPAPGGADGSGGGRLGLVICAKTGRTSETPRSRRSREPHELGPDLLGRIWRPRFPSADLVGAAAAMLPRADRWRGDEGPRWYITVAPGAVRVSTIDRARWERTAEREQEATRKLVDYLARYLDREGEFPADPRPSREIIGWSRKSRANMVRTLCELDYEPFFTDPSRPLAMLTLTYPGDWETVAPDGKAVKRHLAAFRRRYERAWGEPLIAVWKLEFQRRGAPHFHILMRPPQGQAAIPGARARSDARVGAGLDFRRWLSEVWADIVGHPDPEERRRHRLAGTGIDWNEGLRATDPRRVAVYFTKHGSFAAKEYQHCVPEAWREPGRGPGRFWGYWHLERATRGAEVSPADGIAAGRILRRWARAQGVTRELSVPRVDQRTGTVRYRTVRRPAVRLPGNRGWVSVNDGAAFGATLARWLAATEPESAADRRARWALLHAPPPGISRG
;
A
#
# COMPACT_ATOMS: atom_id res chain seq x y z
N MET A 1 -8.80 -57.31 -35.71
CA MET A 1 -9.68 -56.70 -36.70
C MET A 1 -11.06 -56.54 -36.08
N PRO A 2 -11.51 -55.34 -35.74
CA PRO A 2 -12.90 -55.00 -35.54
C PRO A 2 -13.43 -54.18 -36.71
N PRO A 3 -14.72 -54.17 -37.01
CA PRO A 3 -15.26 -53.48 -38.17
C PRO A 3 -15.54 -52.00 -37.93
N MET A 4 -15.37 -51.25 -38.98
CA MET A 4 -15.72 -49.83 -39.12
C MET A 4 -17.24 -49.66 -39.17
N ILE A 5 -17.77 -48.57 -38.63
CA ILE A 5 -19.13 -48.05 -38.83
C ILE A 5 -19.02 -46.59 -39.28
N ASP A 6 -19.65 -46.33 -40.42
CA ASP A 6 -19.76 -45.09 -41.18
C ASP A 6 -20.81 -44.13 -40.58
N PRO A 7 -20.61 -42.82 -40.56
CA PRO A 7 -21.62 -41.84 -40.15
C PRO A 7 -22.15 -41.04 -41.35
N SER A 8 -23.42 -41.30 -41.71
CA SER A 8 -24.17 -40.35 -42.54
C SER A 8 -25.67 -40.48 -42.31
N ALA A 9 -26.35 -39.34 -42.30
CA ALA A 9 -27.77 -39.01 -42.19
C ALA A 9 -28.24 -38.69 -40.73
N ASP A 10 -28.83 -37.54 -40.36
CA ASP A 10 -29.87 -36.80 -41.06
C ASP A 10 -29.93 -35.34 -40.57
N ARG A 11 -30.14 -34.40 -41.49
CA ARG A 11 -30.55 -33.03 -41.24
C ARG A 11 -32.04 -32.98 -40.92
N VAL A 12 -32.41 -32.34 -39.81
CA VAL A 12 -33.73 -31.73 -39.64
C VAL A 12 -33.56 -30.28 -39.21
N GLU A 13 -33.98 -29.38 -40.10
CA GLU A 13 -34.17 -27.95 -39.83
C GLU A 13 -35.36 -27.77 -38.90
N THR A 14 -35.20 -27.04 -37.78
CA THR A 14 -36.34 -26.42 -37.11
C THR A 14 -36.01 -24.94 -36.80
N ARG A 15 -36.92 -24.12 -37.27
CA ARG A 15 -36.95 -22.65 -37.21
C ARG A 15 -36.91 -22.11 -35.75
N GLY A 16 -36.28 -20.98 -35.64
CA GLY A 16 -36.17 -20.02 -34.60
C GLY A 16 -37.23 -19.94 -33.51
N ALA A 17 -36.70 -19.93 -32.28
CA ALA A 17 -37.34 -19.27 -31.16
C ALA A 17 -36.27 -18.43 -30.48
N LYS A 18 -36.52 -17.10 -30.38
CA LYS A 18 -35.71 -16.17 -29.69
C LYS A 18 -35.73 -16.52 -28.19
N SER A 19 -34.56 -16.79 -27.62
CA SER A 19 -34.40 -16.96 -26.19
C SER A 19 -34.57 -15.61 -25.49
N PRO A 20 -35.25 -15.56 -24.34
CA PRO A 20 -35.32 -14.36 -23.52
C PRO A 20 -33.95 -14.05 -22.90
N PRO A 21 -33.68 -12.78 -22.55
CA PRO A 21 -32.43 -12.38 -21.88
C PRO A 21 -32.31 -13.06 -20.52
N PRO A 22 -31.10 -13.39 -20.07
CA PRO A 22 -30.90 -13.98 -18.76
C PRO A 22 -31.29 -13.00 -17.64
N PRO A 23 -31.83 -13.49 -16.53
CA PRO A 23 -32.17 -12.65 -15.39
C PRO A 23 -30.90 -12.08 -14.74
N ASP A 24 -31.00 -10.83 -14.29
CA ASP A 24 -29.97 -10.13 -13.54
C ASP A 24 -29.45 -11.00 -12.38
N THR A 25 -28.17 -11.32 -12.44
CA THR A 25 -27.49 -12.06 -11.37
C THR A 25 -27.28 -11.10 -10.20
N PRO A 26 -27.79 -11.38 -9.01
CA PRO A 26 -27.49 -10.56 -7.84
C PRO A 26 -26.01 -10.73 -7.49
N ALA A 27 -25.37 -9.60 -7.18
CA ALA A 27 -24.00 -9.53 -6.71
C ALA A 27 -23.77 -10.50 -5.54
N PRO A 28 -22.65 -11.26 -5.51
CA PRO A 28 -22.38 -12.18 -4.43
C PRO A 28 -22.22 -11.44 -3.11
N GLY A 29 -23.11 -11.75 -2.18
CA GLY A 29 -23.03 -11.35 -0.80
C GLY A 29 -21.73 -11.86 -0.18
N GLY A 30 -20.92 -10.95 0.38
CA GLY A 30 -19.72 -11.30 1.09
C GLY A 30 -20.05 -12.12 2.34
N ALA A 31 -19.65 -13.37 2.33
CA ALA A 31 -19.64 -14.20 3.52
C ALA A 31 -18.47 -13.75 4.43
N ASP A 32 -18.81 -13.32 5.62
CA ASP A 32 -17.88 -13.05 6.69
C ASP A 32 -17.37 -14.37 7.28
N GLY A 33 -16.08 -14.56 7.24
CA GLY A 33 -15.37 -15.63 7.94
C GLY A 33 -14.21 -15.09 8.76
N SER A 34 -14.40 -15.04 10.06
CA SER A 34 -13.44 -15.19 11.17
C SER A 34 -12.10 -14.45 11.18
N GLY A 35 -11.94 -13.62 12.21
CA GLY A 35 -10.80 -13.60 13.12
C GLY A 35 -9.39 -13.39 12.58
N GLY A 36 -9.07 -12.21 12.08
CA GLY A 36 -7.70 -11.77 11.87
C GLY A 36 -7.59 -10.26 12.06
N GLY A 37 -6.65 -9.80 12.88
CA GLY A 37 -6.50 -8.40 13.28
C GLY A 37 -6.63 -7.42 12.13
N ARG A 38 -7.72 -6.70 12.08
CA ARG A 38 -7.99 -5.67 11.07
C ARG A 38 -7.09 -4.47 11.32
N LEU A 39 -6.05 -4.37 10.49
CA LEU A 39 -5.28 -3.13 10.34
C LEU A 39 -6.21 -2.06 9.75
N GLY A 40 -6.59 -1.09 10.55
CA GLY A 40 -7.41 0.04 10.10
C GLY A 40 -6.58 0.95 9.19
N LEU A 41 -6.86 0.89 7.89
CA LEU A 41 -6.27 1.76 6.89
C LEU A 41 -7.01 3.11 6.90
N VAL A 42 -6.36 4.17 7.34
CA VAL A 42 -6.92 5.53 7.27
C VAL A 42 -6.63 6.13 5.90
N ILE A 43 -7.57 6.02 4.97
CA ILE A 43 -7.50 6.72 3.68
C ILE A 43 -8.50 7.88 3.72
N CYS A 44 -8.00 9.10 3.64
CA CYS A 44 -8.85 10.28 3.56
C CYS A 44 -9.36 10.50 2.13
N ALA A 45 -10.66 10.33 1.90
CA ALA A 45 -11.29 10.49 0.59
C ALA A 45 -11.89 11.89 0.38
N LYS A 46 -11.23 12.96 0.85
CA LYS A 46 -11.73 14.33 0.66
C LYS A 46 -11.06 15.10 -0.47
N THR A 47 -10.80 14.48 -1.62
CA THR A 47 -10.51 15.22 -2.86
C THR A 47 -11.01 14.46 -4.09
N GLY A 48 -12.21 13.95 -4.03
CA GLY A 48 -12.87 13.28 -5.15
C GLY A 48 -13.60 14.25 -6.07
N ARG A 49 -12.93 15.27 -6.61
CA ARG A 49 -13.34 15.90 -7.87
C ARG A 49 -12.29 15.53 -8.90
N THR A 50 -12.54 14.49 -9.65
CA THR A 50 -11.94 14.29 -10.94
C THR A 50 -12.59 15.28 -11.90
N SER A 51 -12.12 16.50 -11.95
CA SER A 51 -12.31 17.31 -13.12
C SER A 51 -11.35 16.76 -14.18
N GLU A 52 -11.89 16.15 -15.21
CA GLU A 52 -11.21 16.05 -16.49
C GLU A 52 -11.06 17.48 -16.99
N THR A 53 -9.95 18.11 -16.64
CA THR A 53 -9.58 19.40 -17.23
C THR A 53 -9.04 19.15 -18.64
N PRO A 54 -9.49 19.93 -19.64
CA PRO A 54 -8.99 19.82 -21.01
C PRO A 54 -7.49 20.02 -21.01
N ARG A 55 -6.79 19.20 -21.82
CA ARG A 55 -5.38 19.38 -22.16
C ARG A 55 -5.19 20.70 -22.91
N SER A 56 -4.97 21.79 -22.22
CA SER A 56 -4.40 22.98 -22.80
C SER A 56 -3.93 23.96 -21.73
N ARG A 57 -2.67 23.93 -21.49
CA ARG A 57 -1.71 24.98 -21.17
C ARG A 57 -0.45 24.25 -20.73
N ARG A 58 0.62 24.35 -21.53
CA ARG A 58 1.96 24.00 -21.07
C ARG A 58 2.21 24.81 -19.81
N SER A 59 1.98 24.19 -18.65
CA SER A 59 2.46 24.77 -17.40
C SER A 59 3.97 24.74 -17.47
N ARG A 60 4.61 25.86 -17.19
CA ARG A 60 6.07 25.95 -17.08
C ARG A 60 6.55 24.83 -16.17
N GLU A 61 7.64 24.17 -16.56
CA GLU A 61 8.22 23.15 -15.70
C GLU A 61 8.72 23.80 -14.42
N PRO A 62 8.60 23.13 -13.23
CA PRO A 62 8.95 23.75 -11.94
C PRO A 62 10.41 24.23 -11.86
N HIS A 63 11.34 23.66 -12.63
CA HIS A 63 12.72 24.13 -12.68
C HIS A 63 12.89 25.45 -13.46
N GLU A 64 11.90 25.85 -14.26
CA GLU A 64 11.84 27.18 -14.90
C GLU A 64 11.39 28.26 -13.90
N LEU A 65 10.86 27.85 -12.74
CA LEU A 65 10.49 28.73 -11.65
C LEU A 65 11.73 28.92 -10.76
N GLY A 66 12.14 30.14 -10.50
CA GLY A 66 13.24 30.39 -9.56
C GLY A 66 12.95 29.80 -8.18
N PRO A 67 14.00 29.51 -7.36
CA PRO A 67 13.86 28.88 -6.05
C PRO A 67 12.84 29.56 -5.12
N ASP A 68 12.75 30.86 -5.14
CA ASP A 68 11.81 31.64 -4.32
C ASP A 68 10.35 31.41 -4.70
N LEU A 69 10.06 31.30 -6.00
CA LEU A 69 8.71 31.07 -6.49
C LEU A 69 8.32 29.61 -6.26
N LEU A 70 9.23 28.66 -6.48
CA LEU A 70 9.03 27.25 -6.18
C LEU A 70 8.75 27.04 -4.71
N GLY A 71 9.51 27.65 -3.81
CA GLY A 71 9.32 27.57 -2.36
C GLY A 71 7.98 28.17 -1.87
N ARG A 72 7.40 29.15 -2.61
CA ARG A 72 6.06 29.68 -2.32
C ARG A 72 4.96 28.72 -2.72
N ILE A 73 5.14 27.95 -3.81
CA ILE A 73 4.15 27.03 -4.35
C ILE A 73 4.22 25.67 -3.65
N TRP A 74 5.44 25.20 -3.38
CA TRP A 74 5.70 23.88 -2.84
C TRP A 74 6.27 23.97 -1.43
N ARG A 75 5.46 23.54 -0.45
CA ARG A 75 5.84 23.55 0.98
C ARG A 75 5.76 22.12 1.52
N PRO A 76 6.78 21.30 1.24
CA PRO A 76 6.82 19.95 1.77
C PRO A 76 7.03 19.96 3.29
N ARG A 77 6.38 19.00 3.97
CA ARG A 77 6.47 18.78 5.42
C ARG A 77 6.79 17.32 5.69
N PHE A 78 8.05 17.00 5.58
CA PHE A 78 8.53 15.66 5.87
C PHE A 78 9.41 15.72 7.12
N PRO A 79 8.92 15.21 8.28
CA PRO A 79 9.75 15.15 9.49
C PRO A 79 10.96 14.26 9.25
N SER A 80 12.16 14.77 9.60
CA SER A 80 13.40 14.00 9.58
C SER A 80 13.42 12.90 10.64
N ALA A 81 14.33 11.95 10.50
CA ALA A 81 14.57 10.91 11.50
C ALA A 81 14.89 11.48 12.89
N ASP A 82 15.61 12.61 12.94
CA ASP A 82 15.98 13.30 14.19
C ASP A 82 14.74 13.89 14.88
N LEU A 83 13.85 14.55 14.15
CA LEU A 83 12.60 15.07 14.70
C LEU A 83 11.70 13.96 15.22
N VAL A 84 11.65 12.82 14.53
CA VAL A 84 10.96 11.61 14.98
C VAL A 84 11.59 11.08 16.27
N GLY A 85 12.91 11.06 16.34
CA GLY A 85 13.69 10.68 17.52
C GLY A 85 13.39 11.57 18.72
N ALA A 86 13.44 12.89 18.53
CA ALA A 86 13.14 13.87 19.56
C ALA A 86 11.70 13.72 20.09
N ALA A 87 10.71 13.56 19.20
CA ALA A 87 9.32 13.35 19.61
C ALA A 87 9.12 12.04 20.39
N ALA A 88 9.80 10.98 20.01
CA ALA A 88 9.75 9.71 20.74
C ALA A 88 10.45 9.78 22.10
N ALA A 89 11.51 10.58 22.23
CA ALA A 89 12.20 10.81 23.50
C ALA A 89 11.34 11.56 24.53
N MET A 90 10.36 12.34 24.09
CA MET A 90 9.39 13.04 24.96
C MET A 90 8.32 12.11 25.54
N LEU A 91 8.15 10.91 25.01
CA LEU A 91 7.14 9.97 25.51
C LEU A 91 7.46 9.55 26.95
N PRO A 92 6.46 9.46 27.85
CA PRO A 92 6.66 8.96 29.20
C PRO A 92 7.19 7.52 29.11
N ARG A 93 8.33 7.27 29.74
CA ARG A 93 8.88 5.92 29.82
C ARG A 93 8.28 5.19 31.01
N ALA A 94 7.91 3.95 30.82
CA ALA A 94 7.64 3.08 31.95
C ALA A 94 8.95 2.96 32.73
N ASP A 95 8.95 3.31 34.01
CA ASP A 95 9.98 2.85 34.92
C ASP A 95 10.03 1.34 34.73
N ARG A 96 11.23 0.80 34.46
CA ARG A 96 11.42 -0.58 34.05
C ARG A 96 10.46 -1.50 34.80
N TRP A 97 9.40 -1.87 34.13
CA TRP A 97 8.37 -2.72 34.71
C TRP A 97 9.02 -4.07 35.04
N ARG A 98 9.13 -4.36 36.33
CA ARG A 98 9.78 -5.57 36.85
C ARG A 98 8.81 -6.76 36.99
N GLY A 99 7.54 -6.60 36.63
CA GLY A 99 6.55 -7.66 36.69
C GLY A 99 6.54 -8.47 35.38
N ASP A 100 6.77 -9.76 35.44
CA ASP A 100 6.74 -10.69 34.32
C ASP A 100 5.31 -10.95 33.79
N GLU A 101 4.29 -10.35 34.40
CA GLU A 101 2.89 -10.60 34.12
C GLU A 101 2.23 -9.48 33.36
N GLY A 102 2.03 -9.70 32.06
CA GLY A 102 1.19 -8.86 31.23
C GLY A 102 1.88 -8.28 29.98
N PRO A 103 1.09 -7.71 29.06
CA PRO A 103 1.61 -7.19 27.82
C PRO A 103 2.40 -5.89 28.05
N ARG A 104 3.59 -5.81 27.46
CA ARG A 104 4.35 -4.56 27.37
C ARG A 104 3.74 -3.65 26.34
N TRP A 105 3.59 -2.37 26.65
CA TRP A 105 3.00 -1.37 25.79
C TRP A 105 4.07 -0.49 25.15
N TYR A 106 3.92 -0.23 23.87
CA TYR A 106 4.84 0.60 23.08
C TYR A 106 4.08 1.66 22.30
N ILE A 107 4.59 2.89 22.33
CA ILE A 107 4.20 3.95 21.41
C ILE A 107 5.36 4.13 20.43
N THR A 108 5.07 4.05 19.13
CA THR A 108 6.06 4.26 18.07
C THR A 108 5.65 5.47 17.25
N VAL A 109 6.60 6.37 17.02
CA VAL A 109 6.47 7.55 16.17
C VAL A 109 7.26 7.31 14.89
N ALA A 110 6.71 7.74 13.76
CA ALA A 110 7.32 7.70 12.44
C ALA A 110 6.99 8.99 11.68
N PRO A 111 7.65 9.34 10.57
CA PRO A 111 7.41 10.59 9.86
C PRO A 111 5.95 10.88 9.53
N GLY A 112 5.19 9.87 9.11
CA GLY A 112 3.77 10.01 8.75
C GLY A 112 2.83 9.11 9.55
N ALA A 113 3.26 8.54 10.68
CA ALA A 113 2.43 7.62 11.45
C ALA A 113 2.75 7.63 12.94
N VAL A 114 1.73 7.34 13.74
CA VAL A 114 1.89 7.00 15.17
C VAL A 114 1.17 5.69 15.44
N ARG A 115 1.81 4.82 16.20
CA ARG A 115 1.34 3.47 16.49
C ARG A 115 1.34 3.20 17.99
N VAL A 116 0.31 2.54 18.47
CA VAL A 116 0.26 1.89 19.80
C VAL A 116 0.24 0.39 19.59
N SER A 117 1.15 -0.32 20.23
CA SER A 117 1.25 -1.78 20.14
C SER A 117 1.53 -2.39 21.51
N THR A 118 1.25 -3.67 21.62
CA THR A 118 1.65 -4.47 22.80
C THR A 118 2.45 -5.67 22.33
N ILE A 119 3.46 -6.00 23.10
CA ILE A 119 4.16 -7.28 23.01
C ILE A 119 3.68 -8.12 24.18
N ASP A 120 3.03 -9.22 23.87
CA ASP A 120 2.53 -10.19 24.84
C ASP A 120 3.35 -11.46 24.63
N ARG A 121 4.21 -11.77 25.61
CA ARG A 121 5.10 -12.94 25.55
C ARG A 121 4.31 -14.24 25.48
N ALA A 122 3.27 -14.37 26.25
CA ALA A 122 2.42 -15.56 26.24
C ALA A 122 1.72 -15.76 24.88
N ARG A 123 1.36 -14.66 24.18
CA ARG A 123 0.82 -14.76 22.84
C ARG A 123 1.89 -15.17 21.82
N TRP A 124 3.11 -14.71 22.00
CA TRP A 124 4.23 -15.10 21.14
C TRP A 124 4.55 -16.58 21.31
N GLU A 125 4.62 -17.05 22.55
CA GLU A 125 4.82 -18.45 22.91
C GLU A 125 3.72 -19.34 22.31
N ARG A 126 2.46 -18.99 22.50
CA ARG A 126 1.33 -19.72 21.87
C ARG A 126 1.39 -19.72 20.33
N THR A 127 1.96 -18.68 19.71
CA THR A 127 2.13 -18.64 18.26
C THR A 127 3.26 -19.57 17.82
N ALA A 128 4.38 -19.57 18.57
CA ALA A 128 5.49 -20.47 18.34
C ALA A 128 5.07 -21.95 18.51
N GLU A 129 4.31 -22.25 19.55
CA GLU A 129 3.74 -23.60 19.78
C GLU A 129 2.85 -24.05 18.62
N ARG A 130 1.97 -23.15 18.12
CA ARG A 130 1.12 -23.45 16.96
C ARG A 130 1.92 -23.68 15.69
N GLU A 131 2.99 -22.90 15.47
CA GLU A 131 3.88 -23.09 14.34
C GLU A 131 4.65 -24.40 14.44
N GLN A 132 5.13 -24.78 15.64
CA GLN A 132 5.76 -26.07 15.89
C GLN A 132 4.79 -27.23 15.68
N GLU A 133 3.56 -27.11 16.18
CA GLU A 133 2.53 -28.14 15.96
C GLU A 133 2.14 -28.27 14.50
N ALA A 134 2.01 -27.15 13.76
CA ALA A 134 1.76 -27.17 12.33
C ALA A 134 2.90 -27.83 11.56
N THR A 135 4.13 -27.56 11.95
CA THR A 135 5.33 -28.21 11.38
C THR A 135 5.31 -29.70 11.65
N ARG A 136 5.00 -30.12 12.88
CA ARG A 136 4.88 -31.56 13.24
C ARG A 136 3.82 -32.25 12.39
N LYS A 137 2.62 -31.66 12.30
CA LYS A 137 1.53 -32.19 11.45
C LYS A 137 1.91 -32.32 9.98
N LEU A 138 2.69 -31.34 9.47
CA LEU A 138 3.23 -31.42 8.11
C LEU A 138 4.23 -32.55 7.94
N VAL A 139 5.14 -32.71 8.90
CA VAL A 139 6.13 -33.83 8.89
C VAL A 139 5.39 -35.18 8.94
N ASP A 140 4.42 -35.34 9.83
CA ASP A 140 3.62 -36.55 9.95
C ASP A 140 2.81 -36.85 8.68
N TYR A 141 2.29 -35.80 8.03
CA TYR A 141 1.60 -35.95 6.73
C TYR A 141 2.56 -36.39 5.65
N LEU A 142 3.74 -35.78 5.55
CA LEU A 142 4.76 -36.13 4.55
C LEU A 142 5.29 -37.55 4.75
N ALA A 143 5.49 -37.97 6.00
CA ALA A 143 5.90 -39.34 6.29
C ALA A 143 4.86 -40.35 5.81
N ARG A 144 3.58 -40.15 6.15
CA ARG A 144 2.48 -41.00 5.67
C ARG A 144 2.28 -40.96 4.15
N TYR A 145 2.55 -39.83 3.52
CA TYR A 145 2.48 -39.71 2.07
C TYR A 145 3.61 -40.51 1.41
N LEU A 146 4.84 -40.39 1.93
CA LEU A 146 6.00 -41.13 1.45
C LEU A 146 5.81 -42.65 1.60
N ASP A 147 5.28 -43.08 2.75
CA ASP A 147 4.97 -44.52 3.01
C ASP A 147 3.95 -45.08 2.02
N ARG A 148 3.01 -44.26 1.53
CA ARG A 148 1.95 -44.70 0.62
C ARG A 148 2.33 -44.55 -0.86
N GLU A 149 2.98 -43.47 -1.26
CA GLU A 149 3.26 -43.12 -2.65
C GLU A 149 4.70 -43.39 -3.07
N GLY A 150 5.61 -43.62 -2.13
CA GLY A 150 7.05 -43.88 -2.37
C GLY A 150 7.87 -42.66 -2.76
N GLU A 151 7.23 -41.52 -3.04
CA GLU A 151 7.88 -40.27 -3.42
C GLU A 151 7.30 -39.10 -2.65
N PHE A 152 8.08 -38.04 -2.44
CA PHE A 152 7.57 -36.80 -1.87
C PHE A 152 6.66 -36.09 -2.88
N PRO A 153 5.55 -35.50 -2.42
CA PRO A 153 4.74 -34.65 -3.28
C PRO A 153 5.56 -33.47 -3.79
N ALA A 154 5.36 -33.11 -5.03
CA ALA A 154 6.00 -31.93 -5.62
C ALA A 154 5.74 -30.71 -4.73
N ASP A 155 6.74 -30.20 -4.09
CA ASP A 155 6.86 -29.12 -3.09
C ASP A 155 5.54 -28.81 -2.33
N PRO A 156 5.29 -29.43 -1.16
CA PRO A 156 4.05 -29.25 -0.40
C PRO A 156 3.93 -27.84 0.24
N ARG A 157 4.97 -27.02 0.12
CA ARG A 157 4.95 -25.67 0.66
C ARG A 157 4.11 -24.76 -0.24
N PRO A 158 3.23 -23.94 0.34
CA PRO A 158 2.52 -22.96 -0.46
C PRO A 158 3.55 -22.08 -1.19
N SER A 159 3.37 -21.92 -2.49
CA SER A 159 4.22 -21.06 -3.30
C SER A 159 4.35 -19.69 -2.65
N ARG A 160 5.59 -19.22 -2.47
CA ARG A 160 5.87 -17.84 -2.02
C ARG A 160 5.76 -16.84 -3.15
N GLU A 161 5.35 -17.30 -4.32
CA GLU A 161 5.17 -16.44 -5.48
C GLU A 161 4.05 -15.42 -5.24
N ILE A 162 4.34 -14.18 -5.59
CA ILE A 162 3.36 -13.09 -5.51
C ILE A 162 2.59 -13.07 -6.82
N ILE A 163 1.41 -13.67 -6.83
CA ILE A 163 0.51 -13.75 -7.99
C ILE A 163 -0.52 -12.61 -8.01
N GLY A 164 -0.56 -11.77 -6.99
CA GLY A 164 -1.53 -10.69 -6.91
C GLY A 164 -1.23 -9.69 -5.79
N TRP A 165 -1.91 -8.56 -5.82
CA TRP A 165 -1.73 -7.50 -4.82
C TRP A 165 -2.75 -7.59 -3.69
N SER A 166 -2.41 -8.34 -2.66
CA SER A 166 -3.27 -8.62 -1.52
C SER A 166 -3.60 -7.37 -0.68
N ARG A 167 -4.72 -7.38 0.05
CA ARG A 167 -5.08 -6.33 1.03
C ARG A 167 -3.98 -6.12 2.07
N LYS A 168 -3.32 -7.20 2.52
CA LYS A 168 -2.19 -7.15 3.47
C LYS A 168 -1.01 -6.38 2.86
N SER A 169 -0.66 -6.66 1.60
CA SER A 169 0.42 -5.96 0.90
C SER A 169 0.11 -4.47 0.71
N ARG A 170 -1.14 -4.12 0.39
CA ARG A 170 -1.61 -2.72 0.31
C ARG A 170 -1.48 -2.00 1.64
N ALA A 171 -1.95 -2.61 2.73
CA ALA A 171 -1.82 -2.05 4.08
C ALA A 171 -0.34 -1.86 4.49
N ASN A 172 0.52 -2.83 4.16
CA ASN A 172 1.96 -2.73 4.40
C ASN A 172 2.60 -1.59 3.60
N MET A 173 2.20 -1.40 2.33
CA MET A 173 2.69 -0.27 1.53
C MET A 173 2.37 1.07 2.20
N VAL A 174 1.11 1.30 2.56
CA VAL A 174 0.71 2.56 3.22
C VAL A 174 1.48 2.79 4.50
N ARG A 175 1.61 1.77 5.34
CA ARG A 175 2.37 1.87 6.57
C ARG A 175 3.83 2.19 6.30
N THR A 176 4.47 1.46 5.40
CA THR A 176 5.88 1.69 5.05
C THR A 176 6.09 3.10 4.51
N LEU A 177 5.24 3.57 3.59
CA LEU A 177 5.34 4.92 3.06
C LEU A 177 5.16 6.01 4.13
N CYS A 178 4.38 5.76 5.18
CA CYS A 178 4.30 6.66 6.34
C CYS A 178 5.50 6.52 7.30
N GLU A 179 6.28 5.46 7.20
CA GLU A 179 7.45 5.19 8.05
C GLU A 179 8.78 5.59 7.41
N LEU A 180 8.81 5.90 6.09
CA LEU A 180 10.05 6.27 5.40
C LEU A 180 10.54 7.65 5.81
N ASP A 181 11.86 7.77 5.90
CA ASP A 181 12.56 9.05 5.92
C ASP A 181 12.66 9.56 4.47
N TYR A 182 12.10 10.73 4.24
CA TYR A 182 12.09 11.38 2.94
C TYR A 182 13.14 12.48 2.84
N GLU A 183 13.98 12.68 3.86
CA GLU A 183 15.03 13.69 3.84
C GLU A 183 15.91 13.62 2.59
N PRO A 184 16.29 12.41 2.10
CA PRO A 184 17.06 12.30 0.85
C PRO A 184 16.40 12.92 -0.38
N PHE A 185 15.08 13.11 -0.39
CA PHE A 185 14.41 13.85 -1.45
C PHE A 185 14.60 15.36 -1.39
N PHE A 186 15.08 15.92 -0.29
CA PHE A 186 15.10 17.36 -0.05
C PHE A 186 16.52 17.92 0.13
N THR A 187 17.55 17.14 -0.20
CA THR A 187 18.95 17.58 -0.17
C THR A 187 19.25 18.73 -1.11
N ASP A 188 18.44 18.88 -2.18
CA ASP A 188 18.52 19.98 -3.13
C ASP A 188 17.13 20.61 -3.32
N PRO A 189 16.86 21.80 -2.72
CA PRO A 189 15.56 22.45 -2.81
C PRO A 189 15.16 22.90 -4.22
N SER A 190 16.12 23.05 -5.13
CA SER A 190 15.87 23.47 -6.51
C SER A 190 15.23 22.35 -7.36
N ARG A 191 15.28 21.11 -6.88
CA ARG A 191 14.78 19.92 -7.59
C ARG A 191 13.51 19.39 -6.94
N PRO A 192 12.32 19.79 -7.41
CA PRO A 192 11.06 19.31 -6.88
C PRO A 192 10.81 17.84 -7.24
N LEU A 193 9.93 17.20 -6.47
CA LEU A 193 9.46 15.86 -6.77
C LEU A 193 8.60 15.86 -8.04
N ALA A 194 8.74 14.79 -8.84
CA ALA A 194 7.86 14.49 -9.95
C ALA A 194 7.39 13.04 -9.88
N MET A 195 6.25 12.79 -10.50
CA MET A 195 5.76 11.45 -10.73
C MET A 195 6.08 11.02 -12.15
N LEU A 196 6.98 10.07 -12.28
CA LEU A 196 7.28 9.44 -13.56
C LEU A 196 6.28 8.35 -13.86
N THR A 197 5.99 8.18 -15.13
CA THR A 197 5.19 7.09 -15.66
C THR A 197 6.01 6.36 -16.71
N LEU A 198 6.14 5.04 -16.57
CA LEU A 198 6.79 4.16 -17.54
C LEU A 198 5.76 3.15 -18.01
N THR A 199 5.46 3.14 -19.32
CA THR A 199 4.50 2.24 -19.94
C THR A 199 5.17 1.27 -20.91
N TYR A 200 4.39 0.38 -21.51
CA TYR A 200 4.83 -0.59 -22.50
C TYR A 200 4.10 -0.35 -23.83
N PRO A 201 4.64 -0.83 -24.97
CA PRO A 201 4.06 -0.67 -26.30
C PRO A 201 2.67 -1.30 -26.46
N GLY A 202 2.08 -1.22 -27.64
CA GLY A 202 0.76 -1.72 -27.95
C GLY A 202 0.60 -3.21 -27.66
N ASP A 203 1.47 -3.98 -28.22
CA ASP A 203 1.62 -5.42 -28.08
C ASP A 203 2.64 -5.80 -26.98
N TRP A 204 2.44 -5.24 -25.83
CA TRP A 204 3.35 -5.33 -24.66
C TRP A 204 3.75 -6.76 -24.30
N GLU A 205 2.97 -7.77 -24.63
CA GLU A 205 3.25 -9.17 -24.32
C GLU A 205 4.51 -9.67 -25.01
N THR A 206 4.83 -9.14 -26.19
CA THR A 206 6.06 -9.45 -26.93
C THR A 206 7.32 -9.12 -26.12
N VAL A 207 7.31 -8.04 -25.36
CA VAL A 207 8.48 -7.55 -24.61
C VAL A 207 8.38 -7.78 -23.10
N ALA A 208 7.20 -8.06 -22.61
CA ALA A 208 6.92 -8.29 -21.20
C ALA A 208 6.04 -9.54 -21.00
N PRO A 209 6.50 -10.73 -21.42
CA PRO A 209 5.73 -11.98 -21.35
C PRO A 209 5.47 -12.44 -19.92
N ASP A 210 6.22 -11.93 -18.95
CA ASP A 210 6.10 -12.28 -17.54
C ASP A 210 6.55 -11.13 -16.61
N GLY A 211 6.26 -11.29 -15.32
CA GLY A 211 6.67 -10.33 -14.30
C GLY A 211 8.19 -10.24 -14.13
N LYS A 212 8.94 -11.29 -14.46
CA LYS A 212 10.42 -11.28 -14.38
C LYS A 212 11.02 -10.36 -15.43
N ALA A 213 10.48 -10.37 -16.66
CA ALA A 213 10.90 -9.44 -17.73
C ALA A 213 10.72 -8.00 -17.27
N VAL A 214 9.56 -7.66 -16.74
CA VAL A 214 9.24 -6.31 -16.25
C VAL A 214 10.16 -5.88 -15.11
N LYS A 215 10.51 -6.80 -14.21
CA LYS A 215 11.47 -6.51 -13.12
C LYS A 215 12.90 -6.33 -13.63
N ARG A 216 13.30 -7.07 -14.66
CA ARG A 216 14.59 -6.84 -15.33
C ARG A 216 14.65 -5.45 -15.98
N HIS A 217 13.57 -5.02 -16.65
CA HIS A 217 13.48 -3.67 -17.24
C HIS A 217 13.57 -2.59 -16.17
N LEU A 218 12.83 -2.72 -15.07
CA LEU A 218 12.88 -1.76 -13.96
C LEU A 218 14.28 -1.69 -13.33
N ALA A 219 14.94 -2.82 -13.14
CA ALA A 219 16.31 -2.88 -12.62
C ALA A 219 17.34 -2.30 -13.60
N ALA A 220 17.14 -2.52 -14.91
CA ALA A 220 17.97 -1.91 -15.95
C ALA A 220 17.80 -0.39 -15.97
N PHE A 221 16.56 0.11 -15.83
CA PHE A 221 16.28 1.53 -15.72
C PHE A 221 17.05 2.18 -14.56
N ARG A 222 16.97 1.59 -13.36
CA ARG A 222 17.70 2.09 -12.20
C ARG A 222 19.21 2.15 -12.47
N ARG A 223 19.82 1.07 -12.94
CA ARG A 223 21.28 1.03 -13.22
C ARG A 223 21.71 2.04 -14.28
N ARG A 224 20.88 2.23 -15.32
CA ARG A 224 21.19 3.23 -16.38
C ARG A 224 21.05 4.64 -15.85
N TYR A 225 20.07 4.92 -14.99
CA TYR A 225 19.93 6.20 -14.33
C TYR A 225 21.17 6.51 -13.47
N GLU A 226 21.51 5.61 -12.56
CA GLU A 226 22.64 5.81 -11.64
C GLU A 226 23.96 6.03 -12.39
N ARG A 227 24.14 5.37 -13.53
CA ARG A 227 25.32 5.54 -14.39
C ARG A 227 25.30 6.87 -15.18
N ALA A 228 24.14 7.23 -15.73
CA ALA A 228 24.03 8.42 -16.57
C ALA A 228 24.07 9.74 -15.81
N TRP A 229 23.61 9.73 -14.55
CA TRP A 229 23.49 10.92 -13.73
C TRP A 229 24.50 10.96 -12.58
N GLY A 230 25.25 9.88 -12.34
CA GLY A 230 26.28 9.81 -11.31
C GLY A 230 25.73 9.90 -9.87
N GLU A 231 24.42 9.72 -9.70
CA GLU A 231 23.75 9.79 -8.41
C GLU A 231 22.83 8.55 -8.20
N PRO A 232 22.59 8.15 -6.93
CA PRO A 232 21.65 7.06 -6.64
C PRO A 232 20.22 7.45 -7.02
N LEU A 233 19.47 6.51 -7.58
CA LEU A 233 18.04 6.70 -7.86
C LEU A 233 17.23 6.59 -6.56
N ILE A 234 17.01 7.71 -5.90
CA ILE A 234 16.13 7.79 -4.73
C ILE A 234 14.69 7.81 -5.23
N ALA A 235 13.89 6.80 -4.88
CA ALA A 235 12.53 6.70 -5.43
C ALA A 235 11.60 5.80 -4.61
N VAL A 236 10.29 6.07 -4.75
CA VAL A 236 9.20 5.13 -4.43
C VAL A 236 8.54 4.72 -5.74
N TRP A 237 8.36 3.43 -5.95
CA TRP A 237 7.76 2.93 -7.18
C TRP A 237 6.59 1.98 -6.93
N LYS A 238 5.66 1.93 -7.89
CA LYS A 238 4.50 1.05 -7.90
C LYS A 238 4.26 0.50 -9.30
N LEU A 239 3.98 -0.81 -9.39
CA LEU A 239 3.51 -1.47 -10.59
C LEU A 239 1.97 -1.50 -10.58
N GLU A 240 1.38 -1.09 -11.67
CA GLU A 240 -0.05 -1.19 -11.97
C GLU A 240 -0.25 -1.81 -13.36
N PHE A 241 -1.50 -2.12 -13.69
CA PHE A 241 -1.85 -2.59 -15.02
C PHE A 241 -2.83 -1.62 -15.68
N GLN A 242 -2.65 -1.36 -16.94
CA GLN A 242 -3.60 -0.60 -17.76
C GLN A 242 -4.84 -1.45 -18.08
N ARG A 243 -5.91 -0.87 -18.61
CA ARG A 243 -7.12 -1.62 -18.99
C ARG A 243 -6.83 -2.76 -19.99
N ARG A 244 -5.86 -2.58 -20.87
CA ARG A 244 -5.40 -3.60 -21.83
C ARG A 244 -4.44 -4.63 -21.23
N GLY A 245 -4.25 -4.65 -19.88
CA GLY A 245 -3.36 -5.56 -19.18
C GLY A 245 -1.89 -5.15 -19.17
N ALA A 246 -1.49 -4.12 -19.92
CA ALA A 246 -0.09 -3.72 -20.00
C ALA A 246 0.46 -3.26 -18.63
N PRO A 247 1.69 -3.66 -18.28
CA PRO A 247 2.37 -3.17 -17.10
C PRO A 247 2.56 -1.65 -17.16
N HIS A 248 2.54 -1.01 -16.00
CA HIS A 248 2.62 0.43 -15.88
C HIS A 248 3.27 0.80 -14.56
N PHE A 249 4.40 1.51 -14.60
CA PHE A 249 5.06 1.97 -13.39
C PHE A 249 4.76 3.43 -13.11
N HIS A 250 4.47 3.72 -11.86
CA HIS A 250 4.56 5.06 -11.28
C HIS A 250 5.78 5.12 -10.37
N ILE A 251 6.62 6.14 -10.57
CA ILE A 251 7.84 6.34 -9.81
C ILE A 251 7.89 7.78 -9.30
N LEU A 252 7.78 7.94 -7.98
CA LEU A 252 7.99 9.24 -7.32
C LEU A 252 9.49 9.41 -7.10
N MET A 253 10.07 10.43 -7.70
CA MET A 253 11.49 10.75 -7.58
C MET A 253 11.76 12.25 -7.81
N ARG A 254 12.98 12.68 -7.62
CA ARG A 254 13.47 13.97 -8.08
C ARG A 254 14.16 13.81 -9.43
N PRO A 255 13.60 14.37 -10.52
CA PRO A 255 14.30 14.37 -11.80
C PRO A 255 15.63 15.13 -11.70
N PRO A 256 16.71 14.61 -12.30
CA PRO A 256 17.98 15.31 -12.34
C PRO A 256 17.89 16.54 -13.26
N GLN A 257 18.81 17.48 -13.05
CA GLN A 257 18.97 18.67 -13.91
C GLN A 257 20.20 18.50 -14.80
N GLY A 258 20.25 19.30 -15.87
CA GLY A 258 21.34 19.26 -16.83
C GLY A 258 21.19 18.13 -17.84
N GLN A 259 22.32 17.57 -18.26
CA GLN A 259 22.41 16.56 -19.31
C GLN A 259 23.02 15.26 -18.79
N ALA A 260 22.57 14.13 -19.32
CA ALA A 260 23.14 12.82 -19.02
C ALA A 260 24.62 12.77 -19.43
N ALA A 261 25.43 12.12 -18.61
CA ALA A 261 26.87 11.99 -18.86
C ALA A 261 27.16 11.37 -20.22
N ILE A 262 28.16 11.91 -20.91
CA ILE A 262 28.68 11.35 -22.16
C ILE A 262 29.75 10.31 -21.78
N PRO A 263 29.50 9.03 -22.08
CA PRO A 263 30.44 7.97 -21.69
C PRO A 263 31.69 7.97 -22.61
N GLY A 264 32.81 7.57 -22.06
CA GLY A 264 34.06 7.44 -22.83
C GLY A 264 34.00 6.41 -23.97
N ALA A 265 35.00 6.41 -24.83
CA ALA A 265 35.06 5.60 -26.06
C ALA A 265 34.89 4.08 -25.84
N ARG A 266 35.35 3.56 -24.70
CA ARG A 266 35.28 2.13 -24.35
C ARG A 266 33.99 1.72 -23.65
N ALA A 267 33.03 2.65 -23.47
CA ALA A 267 31.78 2.35 -22.79
C ALA A 267 30.90 1.41 -23.64
N ARG A 268 30.09 0.62 -22.93
CA ARG A 268 29.12 -0.29 -23.54
C ARG A 268 28.11 0.50 -24.40
N SER A 269 27.57 -0.14 -25.43
CA SER A 269 26.56 0.47 -26.31
C SER A 269 25.35 1.01 -25.57
N ASP A 270 24.85 0.28 -24.56
CA ASP A 270 23.71 0.67 -23.74
C ASP A 270 23.95 1.93 -22.89
N ALA A 271 25.22 2.27 -22.61
CA ALA A 271 25.58 3.50 -21.90
C ALA A 271 25.55 4.74 -22.80
N ARG A 272 25.59 4.57 -24.12
CA ARG A 272 25.54 5.67 -25.10
C ARG A 272 24.13 6.14 -25.40
N VAL A 273 23.13 5.29 -25.10
CA VAL A 273 21.73 5.64 -25.32
C VAL A 273 21.33 6.78 -24.36
N GLY A 274 20.89 7.88 -24.96
CA GLY A 274 20.49 9.06 -24.20
C GLY A 274 21.64 9.96 -23.71
N ALA A 275 22.91 9.64 -24.01
CA ALA A 275 24.06 10.45 -23.60
C ALA A 275 23.94 11.89 -24.12
N GLY A 276 24.25 12.88 -23.26
CA GLY A 276 24.16 14.30 -23.59
C GLY A 276 22.74 14.87 -23.71
N LEU A 277 21.71 14.08 -23.44
CA LEU A 277 20.32 14.54 -23.47
C LEU A 277 19.86 15.03 -22.09
N ASP A 278 18.90 15.97 -22.09
CA ASP A 278 18.13 16.32 -20.90
C ASP A 278 17.32 15.13 -20.38
N PHE A 279 16.86 15.21 -19.12
CA PHE A 279 16.21 14.09 -18.47
C PHE A 279 14.95 13.58 -19.20
N ARG A 280 14.15 14.47 -19.76
CA ARG A 280 12.90 14.09 -20.46
C ARG A 280 13.21 13.26 -21.72
N ARG A 281 14.16 13.73 -22.53
CA ARG A 281 14.59 13.03 -23.76
C ARG A 281 15.34 11.74 -23.40
N TRP A 282 16.24 11.83 -22.42
CA TRP A 282 16.94 10.65 -21.89
C TRP A 282 15.97 9.56 -21.44
N LEU A 283 14.95 9.92 -20.68
CA LEU A 283 13.94 9.00 -20.17
C LEU A 283 13.22 8.24 -21.30
N SER A 284 12.80 8.97 -22.35
CA SER A 284 12.15 8.39 -23.52
C SER A 284 13.06 7.45 -24.31
N GLU A 285 14.27 7.86 -24.60
CA GLU A 285 15.23 7.04 -25.36
C GLU A 285 15.62 5.79 -24.60
N VAL A 286 15.99 5.95 -23.32
CA VAL A 286 16.48 4.86 -22.48
C VAL A 286 15.38 3.87 -22.16
N TRP A 287 14.15 4.32 -21.89
CA TRP A 287 13.06 3.39 -21.61
C TRP A 287 12.67 2.58 -22.84
N ALA A 288 12.60 3.21 -24.00
CA ALA A 288 12.32 2.52 -25.27
C ALA A 288 13.41 1.49 -25.60
N ASP A 289 14.67 1.82 -25.35
CA ASP A 289 15.80 0.90 -25.57
C ASP A 289 15.80 -0.28 -24.57
N ILE A 290 15.50 -0.02 -23.29
CA ILE A 290 15.40 -1.08 -22.26
C ILE A 290 14.29 -2.07 -22.61
N VAL A 291 13.12 -1.58 -23.00
CA VAL A 291 11.98 -2.42 -23.40
C VAL A 291 12.27 -3.17 -24.69
N GLY A 292 12.97 -2.51 -25.64
CA GLY A 292 13.61 -3.15 -26.80
C GLY A 292 12.65 -3.87 -27.73
N HIS A 293 11.51 -3.24 -28.11
CA HIS A 293 10.56 -3.88 -29.01
C HIS A 293 11.22 -4.30 -30.32
N PRO A 294 11.00 -5.52 -30.86
CA PRO A 294 11.63 -5.99 -32.09
C PRO A 294 11.20 -5.19 -33.32
N ASP A 295 9.92 -4.81 -33.40
CA ASP A 295 9.41 -3.96 -34.48
C ASP A 295 9.92 -2.53 -34.32
N PRO A 296 10.62 -1.96 -35.35
CA PRO A 296 11.13 -0.61 -35.29
C PRO A 296 10.05 0.47 -35.18
N GLU A 297 8.87 0.26 -35.75
CA GLU A 297 7.77 1.23 -35.72
C GLU A 297 7.11 1.26 -34.34
N GLU A 298 6.85 0.10 -33.73
CA GLU A 298 6.39 0.04 -32.33
C GLU A 298 7.43 0.62 -31.37
N ARG A 299 8.73 0.40 -31.61
CA ARG A 299 9.79 1.03 -30.83
C ARG A 299 9.76 2.54 -30.97
N ARG A 300 9.56 3.06 -32.19
CA ARG A 300 9.44 4.50 -32.45
C ARG A 300 8.22 5.09 -31.73
N ARG A 301 7.06 4.45 -31.83
CA ARG A 301 5.82 4.86 -31.12
C ARG A 301 6.02 4.85 -29.61
N HIS A 302 6.61 3.78 -29.11
CA HIS A 302 6.89 3.63 -27.67
C HIS A 302 7.84 4.71 -27.16
N ARG A 303 8.88 5.06 -27.91
CA ARG A 303 9.76 6.18 -27.59
C ARG A 303 9.01 7.52 -27.47
N LEU A 304 8.01 7.76 -28.28
CA LEU A 304 7.23 9.01 -28.25
C LEU A 304 6.20 9.06 -27.11
N ALA A 305 5.63 7.93 -26.73
CA ALA A 305 4.47 7.86 -25.83
C ALA A 305 4.68 6.98 -24.59
N GLY A 306 5.81 6.28 -24.49
CA GLY A 306 6.05 5.28 -23.42
C GLY A 306 6.38 5.87 -22.05
N THR A 307 6.66 7.17 -21.97
CA THR A 307 7.08 7.81 -20.72
C THR A 307 6.35 9.12 -20.47
N GLY A 308 6.25 9.50 -19.19
CA GLY A 308 5.67 10.77 -18.77
C GLY A 308 6.31 11.29 -17.48
N ILE A 309 6.35 12.60 -17.33
CA ILE A 309 6.77 13.30 -16.12
C ILE A 309 5.63 14.22 -15.70
N ASP A 310 5.03 13.95 -14.56
CA ASP A 310 3.96 14.77 -13.98
C ASP A 310 4.49 15.51 -12.74
N TRP A 311 4.81 16.78 -12.93
CA TRP A 311 5.26 17.66 -11.88
C TRP A 311 4.14 18.01 -10.90
N ASN A 312 2.91 18.15 -11.37
CA ASN A 312 1.78 18.50 -10.51
C ASN A 312 1.51 17.41 -9.48
N GLU A 313 1.56 16.14 -9.89
CA GLU A 313 1.39 15.03 -8.94
C GLU A 313 2.60 14.90 -8.00
N GLY A 314 3.81 15.19 -8.46
CA GLY A 314 5.00 15.28 -7.60
C GLY A 314 4.87 16.38 -6.54
N LEU A 315 4.44 17.56 -6.93
CA LEU A 315 4.21 18.69 -6.01
C LEU A 315 3.09 18.45 -4.99
N ARG A 316 2.16 17.56 -5.27
CA ARG A 316 1.12 17.12 -4.31
C ARG A 316 1.65 16.21 -3.22
N ALA A 317 2.81 15.61 -3.41
CA ALA A 317 3.50 14.80 -2.41
C ALA A 317 4.17 15.71 -1.37
N THR A 318 3.39 16.38 -0.51
CA THR A 318 3.87 17.38 0.45
C THR A 318 4.14 16.82 1.85
N ASP A 319 3.74 15.59 2.12
CA ASP A 319 3.93 14.91 3.39
C ASP A 319 3.82 13.37 3.21
N PRO A 320 4.34 12.55 4.16
CA PRO A 320 4.35 11.09 4.02
C PRO A 320 2.96 10.48 3.85
N ARG A 321 1.94 11.06 4.48
CA ARG A 321 0.57 10.60 4.35
C ARG A 321 0.02 10.85 2.93
N ARG A 322 0.33 11.99 2.33
CA ARG A 322 -0.08 12.29 0.95
C ARG A 322 0.61 11.38 -0.05
N VAL A 323 1.89 11.06 0.14
CA VAL A 323 2.57 10.04 -0.65
C VAL A 323 1.84 8.70 -0.55
N ALA A 324 1.54 8.25 0.66
CA ALA A 324 0.82 6.99 0.87
C ALA A 324 -0.58 7.01 0.24
N VAL A 325 -1.32 8.12 0.36
CA VAL A 325 -2.64 8.30 -0.26
C VAL A 325 -2.54 8.28 -1.77
N TYR A 326 -1.55 8.93 -2.37
CA TYR A 326 -1.34 8.91 -3.81
C TYR A 326 -1.18 7.49 -4.34
N PHE A 327 -0.24 6.74 -3.79
CA PHE A 327 0.02 5.37 -4.22
C PHE A 327 -1.12 4.39 -3.92
N THR A 328 -2.08 4.75 -3.05
CA THR A 328 -3.28 3.95 -2.76
C THR A 328 -4.55 4.45 -3.43
N LYS A 329 -4.56 5.69 -3.92
CA LYS A 329 -5.73 6.37 -4.51
C LYS A 329 -6.43 5.56 -5.59
N HIS A 330 -5.66 4.86 -6.40
CA HIS A 330 -6.17 4.04 -7.49
C HIS A 330 -6.71 2.67 -7.05
N GLY A 331 -6.47 2.25 -5.81
CA GLY A 331 -6.87 0.95 -5.28
C GLY A 331 -8.18 0.93 -4.48
N SER A 332 -8.86 2.06 -4.31
CA SER A 332 -10.02 2.17 -3.43
C SER A 332 -11.37 2.28 -4.17
N PHE A 333 -11.38 2.40 -5.48
CA PHE A 333 -12.60 2.52 -6.28
C PHE A 333 -12.80 1.29 -7.16
N ALA A 334 -13.97 0.69 -7.11
CA ALA A 334 -14.36 -0.46 -7.93
C ALA A 334 -14.11 -0.22 -9.44
N ALA A 335 -14.27 1.03 -9.90
CA ALA A 335 -14.02 1.42 -11.29
C ALA A 335 -12.56 1.29 -11.76
N LYS A 336 -11.59 1.11 -10.84
CA LYS A 336 -10.16 1.00 -11.15
C LYS A 336 -9.49 -0.27 -10.61
N GLU A 337 -10.28 -1.27 -10.23
CA GLU A 337 -9.75 -2.56 -9.75
C GLU A 337 -8.89 -3.26 -10.80
N TYR A 338 -9.16 -3.03 -12.09
CA TYR A 338 -8.34 -3.57 -13.18
C TYR A 338 -6.85 -3.24 -13.04
N GLN A 339 -6.48 -2.13 -12.40
CA GLN A 339 -5.07 -1.73 -12.18
C GLN A 339 -4.30 -2.73 -11.28
N HIS A 340 -5.01 -3.59 -10.59
CA HIS A 340 -4.44 -4.62 -9.71
C HIS A 340 -4.66 -6.03 -10.24
N CYS A 341 -5.39 -6.16 -11.33
CA CYS A 341 -5.64 -7.44 -11.97
C CYS A 341 -4.41 -7.85 -12.77
N VAL A 342 -3.79 -8.92 -12.35
CA VAL A 342 -2.66 -9.51 -13.06
C VAL A 342 -3.17 -10.11 -14.36
N PRO A 343 -2.51 -9.84 -15.52
CA PRO A 343 -2.84 -10.47 -16.79
C PRO A 343 -2.89 -11.99 -16.67
N GLU A 344 -3.76 -12.62 -17.43
CA GLU A 344 -3.96 -14.06 -17.34
C GLU A 344 -2.69 -14.85 -17.63
N ALA A 345 -1.95 -14.46 -18.66
CA ALA A 345 -0.67 -15.07 -19.02
C ALA A 345 0.41 -15.02 -17.90
N TRP A 346 0.26 -14.12 -16.92
CA TRP A 346 1.17 -14.02 -15.77
C TRP A 346 0.68 -14.75 -14.53
N ARG A 347 -0.47 -15.44 -14.59
CA ARG A 347 -0.99 -16.23 -13.46
C ARG A 347 -0.39 -17.63 -13.42
N GLU A 348 0.26 -18.05 -14.49
CA GLU A 348 0.98 -19.32 -14.53
C GLU A 348 2.14 -19.33 -13.51
N PRO A 349 2.45 -20.48 -12.92
CA PRO A 349 3.57 -20.61 -11.99
C PRO A 349 4.89 -20.11 -12.59
N GLY A 350 5.60 -19.30 -11.84
CA GLY A 350 6.88 -18.73 -12.26
C GLY A 350 6.79 -17.48 -13.14
N ARG A 351 5.59 -17.06 -13.58
CA ARG A 351 5.37 -15.84 -14.40
C ARG A 351 4.84 -14.65 -13.62
N GLY A 352 4.50 -14.83 -12.36
CA GLY A 352 3.87 -13.81 -11.52
C GLY A 352 4.59 -12.46 -11.49
N PRO A 353 3.84 -11.38 -11.18
CA PRO A 353 4.35 -10.00 -11.22
C PRO A 353 5.41 -9.70 -10.15
N GLY A 354 5.57 -10.56 -9.15
CA GLY A 354 6.40 -10.29 -7.99
C GLY A 354 5.89 -9.09 -7.18
N ARG A 355 6.78 -8.32 -6.58
CA ARG A 355 6.41 -7.16 -5.76
C ARG A 355 5.73 -6.08 -6.61
N PHE A 356 4.60 -5.58 -6.14
CA PHE A 356 3.87 -4.48 -6.79
C PHE A 356 4.41 -3.10 -6.44
N TRP A 357 5.22 -2.97 -5.42
CA TRP A 357 5.75 -1.70 -4.96
C TRP A 357 7.09 -1.88 -4.25
N GLY A 358 7.83 -0.80 -4.15
CA GLY A 358 9.08 -0.74 -3.42
C GLY A 358 9.63 0.67 -3.35
N TYR A 359 10.81 0.80 -2.79
CA TYR A 359 11.53 2.06 -2.68
C TYR A 359 13.03 1.78 -2.79
N TRP A 360 13.78 2.82 -3.17
CA TRP A 360 15.23 2.76 -3.30
C TRP A 360 15.86 3.92 -2.55
N HIS A 361 16.96 3.66 -1.87
CA HIS A 361 17.77 4.66 -1.14
C HIS A 361 16.98 5.52 -0.16
N LEU A 362 15.92 4.96 0.42
CA LEU A 362 15.17 5.52 1.53
C LEU A 362 15.20 4.53 2.69
N GLU A 363 15.26 5.03 3.92
CA GLU A 363 15.26 4.21 5.12
C GLU A 363 13.98 4.41 5.93
N ARG A 364 13.73 3.53 6.88
CA ARG A 364 12.62 3.73 7.81
C ARG A 364 13.08 4.52 9.02
N ALA A 365 12.40 5.61 9.30
CA ALA A 365 12.61 6.42 10.49
C ALA A 365 11.49 6.14 11.50
N THR A 366 11.65 5.09 12.28
CA THR A 366 10.70 4.76 13.37
C THR A 366 11.45 4.75 14.69
N ARG A 367 10.88 5.43 15.68
CA ARG A 367 11.39 5.43 17.06
C ARG A 367 10.25 5.16 18.01
N GLY A 368 10.50 4.43 19.09
CA GLY A 368 9.47 4.08 20.05
C GLY A 368 9.97 4.09 21.47
N ALA A 369 9.02 4.20 22.38
CA ALA A 369 9.25 4.05 23.81
C ALA A 369 8.31 3.01 24.39
N GLU A 370 8.80 2.24 25.35
CA GLU A 370 7.96 1.46 26.24
C GLU A 370 7.29 2.40 27.23
N VAL A 371 5.99 2.25 27.38
CA VAL A 371 5.15 3.11 28.21
C VAL A 371 4.34 2.29 29.19
N SER A 372 3.80 2.92 30.22
CA SER A 372 2.90 2.23 31.14
C SER A 372 1.64 1.73 30.42
N PRO A 373 0.98 0.67 30.93
CA PRO A 373 -0.30 0.23 30.38
C PRO A 373 -1.36 1.34 30.32
N ALA A 374 -1.36 2.24 31.32
CA ALA A 374 -2.29 3.37 31.39
C ALA A 374 -2.04 4.36 30.22
N ASP A 375 -0.78 4.75 29.98
CA ASP A 375 -0.38 5.62 28.89
C ASP A 375 -0.67 4.98 27.52
N GLY A 376 -0.37 3.69 27.38
CA GLY A 376 -0.67 2.95 26.15
C GLY A 376 -2.17 2.93 25.83
N ILE A 377 -3.02 2.74 26.84
CA ILE A 377 -4.49 2.78 26.72
C ILE A 377 -4.95 4.19 26.39
N ALA A 378 -4.42 5.21 27.06
CA ALA A 378 -4.75 6.63 26.85
C ALA A 378 -4.37 7.05 25.43
N ALA A 379 -3.14 6.76 24.98
CA ALA A 379 -2.69 6.98 23.62
C ALA A 379 -3.60 6.28 22.60
N GLY A 380 -3.94 5.02 22.82
CA GLY A 380 -4.85 4.29 21.96
C GLY A 380 -6.24 4.93 21.83
N ARG A 381 -6.74 5.58 22.89
CA ARG A 381 -8.00 6.35 22.86
C ARG A 381 -7.87 7.59 21.98
N ILE A 382 -6.72 8.30 22.05
CA ILE A 382 -6.43 9.47 21.20
C ILE A 382 -6.36 9.03 19.76
N LEU A 383 -5.60 7.98 19.44
CA LEU A 383 -5.52 7.47 18.06
C LEU A 383 -6.89 7.09 17.50
N ARG A 384 -7.78 6.51 18.33
CA ARG A 384 -9.16 6.20 17.90
C ARG A 384 -9.99 7.45 17.63
N ARG A 385 -9.86 8.50 18.46
CA ARG A 385 -10.52 9.80 18.21
C ARG A 385 -10.01 10.41 16.92
N TRP A 386 -8.69 10.44 16.74
CA TRP A 386 -8.09 10.92 15.51
C TRP A 386 -8.58 10.16 14.27
N ALA A 387 -8.60 8.84 14.31
CA ALA A 387 -9.10 8.01 13.22
C ALA A 387 -10.57 8.34 12.88
N ARG A 388 -11.43 8.57 13.87
CA ARG A 388 -12.82 8.97 13.65
C ARG A 388 -12.93 10.37 13.06
N ALA A 389 -12.09 11.29 13.49
CA ALA A 389 -12.09 12.70 13.02
C ALA A 389 -11.66 12.85 11.55
N GLN A 390 -11.11 11.79 10.91
CA GLN A 390 -10.77 11.82 9.48
C GLN A 390 -12.00 12.02 8.56
N GLY A 391 -13.21 11.95 9.09
CA GLY A 391 -14.44 12.24 8.37
C GLY A 391 -14.79 11.26 7.24
N VAL A 392 -14.07 10.13 7.13
CA VAL A 392 -14.37 9.09 6.16
C VAL A 392 -15.41 8.15 6.76
N THR A 393 -16.56 8.07 6.11
CA THR A 393 -17.63 7.15 6.49
C THR A 393 -17.85 6.12 5.39
N ARG A 394 -18.32 4.95 5.79
CA ARG A 394 -18.83 3.91 4.89
C ARG A 394 -20.29 3.62 5.23
N GLU A 395 -21.05 3.29 4.24
CA GLU A 395 -22.41 2.79 4.41
C GLU A 395 -22.34 1.27 4.62
N LEU A 396 -23.07 0.81 5.61
CA LEU A 396 -23.20 -0.60 5.94
C LEU A 396 -24.67 -0.95 5.99
N SER A 397 -25.04 -2.02 5.33
CA SER A 397 -26.36 -2.63 5.50
C SER A 397 -26.33 -3.51 6.74
N VAL A 398 -27.10 -3.14 7.75
CA VAL A 398 -27.14 -3.87 9.03
C VAL A 398 -28.52 -4.53 9.16
N PRO A 399 -28.57 -5.84 9.36
CA PRO A 399 -29.83 -6.54 9.58
C PRO A 399 -30.45 -6.09 10.92
N ARG A 400 -31.73 -5.86 10.91
CA ARG A 400 -32.56 -5.67 12.08
C ARG A 400 -33.64 -6.75 12.10
N VAL A 401 -33.58 -7.62 13.09
CA VAL A 401 -34.57 -8.66 13.28
C VAL A 401 -35.71 -8.08 14.11
N ASP A 402 -36.93 -8.15 13.61
CA ASP A 402 -38.12 -7.89 14.40
C ASP A 402 -38.36 -9.08 15.32
N GLN A 403 -38.19 -8.84 16.61
CA GLN A 403 -38.27 -9.91 17.62
C GLN A 403 -39.66 -10.57 17.71
N ARG A 404 -40.71 -9.88 17.25
CA ARG A 404 -42.08 -10.43 17.30
C ARG A 404 -42.42 -11.28 16.08
N THR A 405 -41.94 -10.88 14.91
CA THR A 405 -42.30 -11.53 13.64
C THR A 405 -41.17 -12.38 13.04
N GLY A 406 -39.95 -12.31 13.59
CA GLY A 406 -38.76 -12.92 13.01
C GLY A 406 -38.30 -12.30 11.70
N THR A 407 -39.00 -11.27 11.20
CA THR A 407 -38.69 -10.65 9.90
C THR A 407 -37.40 -9.88 9.95
N VAL A 408 -36.50 -10.16 9.00
CA VAL A 408 -35.23 -9.45 8.86
C VAL A 408 -35.39 -8.27 7.90
N ARG A 409 -35.21 -7.05 8.41
CA ARG A 409 -35.15 -5.83 7.60
C ARG A 409 -33.73 -5.30 7.60
N TYR A 410 -33.26 -4.79 6.47
CA TYR A 410 -31.93 -4.19 6.36
C TYR A 410 -32.02 -2.66 6.49
N ARG A 411 -31.19 -2.10 7.36
CA ARG A 411 -31.06 -0.66 7.55
C ARG A 411 -29.66 -0.22 7.13
N THR A 412 -29.58 0.78 6.26
CA THR A 412 -28.31 1.43 5.91
C THR A 412 -27.90 2.37 7.05
N VAL A 413 -26.71 2.15 7.59
CA VAL A 413 -26.11 2.99 8.62
C VAL A 413 -24.75 3.50 8.17
N ARG A 414 -24.48 4.78 8.38
CA ARG A 414 -23.16 5.36 8.15
C ARG A 414 -22.28 5.14 9.37
N ARG A 415 -21.14 4.51 9.15
CA ARG A 415 -20.14 4.29 10.19
C ARG A 415 -18.77 4.82 9.75
N PRO A 416 -17.90 5.27 10.69
CA PRO A 416 -16.53 5.63 10.34
C PRO A 416 -15.88 4.51 9.55
N ALA A 417 -15.30 4.83 8.39
CA ALA A 417 -14.58 3.87 7.56
C ALA A 417 -13.31 3.37 8.24
N VAL A 418 -12.74 4.23 9.09
CA VAL A 418 -11.56 3.91 9.87
C VAL A 418 -11.98 3.57 11.28
N ARG A 419 -11.62 2.36 11.69
CA ARG A 419 -11.89 1.87 13.03
C ARG A 419 -10.64 1.20 13.57
N LEU A 420 -10.09 1.72 14.64
CA LEU A 420 -9.07 1.01 15.40
C LEU A 420 -9.77 0.05 16.36
N PRO A 421 -9.57 -1.25 16.21
CA PRO A 421 -10.10 -2.23 17.16
C PRO A 421 -9.32 -2.14 18.47
N GLY A 422 -10.02 -1.97 19.57
CA GLY A 422 -9.41 -1.84 20.89
C GLY A 422 -8.53 -0.62 21.07
N ASN A 423 -7.49 -0.73 21.87
CA ASN A 423 -6.54 0.34 22.18
C ASN A 423 -5.20 0.19 21.44
N ARG A 424 -5.12 -0.68 20.46
CA ARG A 424 -3.92 -0.97 19.66
C ARG A 424 -4.17 -0.65 18.19
N GLY A 425 -3.13 -0.19 17.51
CA GLY A 425 -3.21 0.11 16.09
C GLY A 425 -2.31 1.28 15.71
N TRP A 426 -2.41 1.73 14.48
CA TRP A 426 -1.68 2.87 13.97
C TRP A 426 -2.60 3.81 13.20
N VAL A 427 -2.21 5.07 13.15
CA VAL A 427 -2.88 6.10 12.33
C VAL A 427 -1.85 6.77 11.44
N SER A 428 -2.26 7.11 10.23
CA SER A 428 -1.48 7.99 9.37
C SER A 428 -1.75 9.45 9.75
N VAL A 429 -0.71 10.23 9.77
CA VAL A 429 -0.74 11.68 10.06
C VAL A 429 0.16 12.42 9.05
N ASN A 430 -0.07 13.72 8.89
CA ASN A 430 0.74 14.49 7.95
C ASN A 430 2.15 14.76 8.49
N ASP A 431 2.23 14.94 9.82
CA ASP A 431 3.48 15.19 10.54
C ASP A 431 3.47 14.32 11.82
N GLY A 432 4.22 13.23 11.77
CA GLY A 432 4.27 12.27 12.87
C GLY A 432 5.09 12.77 14.05
N ALA A 433 6.13 13.56 13.81
CA ALA A 433 6.94 14.13 14.86
C ALA A 433 6.13 15.15 15.69
N ALA A 434 5.44 16.08 15.04
CA ALA A 434 4.58 17.04 15.71
C ALA A 434 3.42 16.37 16.45
N PHE A 435 2.80 15.35 15.84
CA PHE A 435 1.74 14.56 16.48
C PHE A 435 2.27 13.79 17.69
N GLY A 436 3.42 13.15 17.56
CA GLY A 436 4.08 12.39 18.63
C GLY A 436 4.45 13.27 19.82
N ALA A 437 5.05 14.44 19.56
CA ALA A 437 5.38 15.42 20.60
C ALA A 437 4.12 15.96 21.32
N THR A 438 3.04 16.22 20.57
CA THR A 438 1.77 16.63 21.16
C THR A 438 1.15 15.53 22.01
N LEU A 439 1.19 14.30 21.54
CA LEU A 439 0.74 13.13 22.29
C LEU A 439 1.54 12.96 23.59
N ALA A 440 2.87 13.09 23.52
CA ALA A 440 3.75 12.97 24.68
C ALA A 440 3.43 14.03 25.75
N ARG A 441 3.30 15.31 25.34
CA ARG A 441 2.91 16.40 26.26
C ARG A 441 1.56 16.15 26.90
N TRP A 442 0.61 15.65 26.13
CA TRP A 442 -0.72 15.33 26.67
C TRP A 442 -0.67 14.17 27.67
N LEU A 443 0.09 13.11 27.40
CA LEU A 443 0.29 12.00 28.32
C LEU A 443 0.95 12.46 29.63
N ALA A 444 1.98 13.32 29.52
CA ALA A 444 2.67 13.87 30.70
C ALA A 444 1.78 14.78 31.57
N ALA A 445 0.84 15.51 30.94
CA ALA A 445 -0.08 16.41 31.64
C ALA A 445 -1.31 15.69 32.21
N THR A 446 -1.55 14.45 31.81
CA THR A 446 -2.71 13.67 32.23
C THR A 446 -2.23 12.64 33.26
N GLU A 447 -2.52 12.86 34.52
CA GLU A 447 -2.30 11.81 35.51
C GLU A 447 -3.06 10.55 35.12
N PRO A 448 -2.42 9.38 35.13
CA PRO A 448 -3.09 8.13 34.76
C PRO A 448 -4.17 7.83 35.80
N GLU A 449 -5.42 8.09 35.43
CA GLU A 449 -6.57 7.72 36.25
C GLU A 449 -6.49 6.22 36.62
N SER A 450 -6.35 5.92 37.88
CA SER A 450 -6.24 4.55 38.32
C SER A 450 -7.48 3.71 37.97
N ALA A 451 -7.36 2.40 37.93
CA ALA A 451 -8.53 1.53 37.71
C ALA A 451 -9.58 1.69 38.82
N ALA A 452 -9.14 2.08 40.02
CA ALA A 452 -10.01 2.37 41.17
C ALA A 452 -10.78 3.68 40.93
N ASP A 453 -10.09 4.77 40.51
CA ASP A 453 -10.71 6.06 40.23
C ASP A 453 -11.74 5.95 39.11
N ARG A 454 -11.45 5.18 38.06
CA ARG A 454 -12.42 4.92 36.98
C ARG A 454 -13.66 4.18 37.47
N ARG A 455 -13.49 3.17 38.35
CA ARG A 455 -14.63 2.45 38.93
C ARG A 455 -15.44 3.34 39.85
N ALA A 456 -14.77 4.15 40.67
CA ALA A 456 -15.43 5.12 41.54
C ALA A 456 -16.21 6.14 40.72
N ARG A 457 -15.60 6.73 39.68
CA ARG A 457 -16.30 7.67 38.80
C ARG A 457 -17.44 7.02 38.02
N TRP A 458 -17.29 5.78 37.55
CA TRP A 458 -18.37 5.03 36.91
C TRP A 458 -19.53 4.77 37.91
N ALA A 459 -19.22 4.37 39.14
CA ALA A 459 -20.22 4.16 40.18
C ALA A 459 -20.98 5.46 40.49
N LEU A 460 -20.28 6.61 40.60
CA LEU A 460 -20.89 7.92 40.80
C LEU A 460 -21.83 8.32 39.65
N LEU A 461 -21.42 8.09 38.40
CA LEU A 461 -22.22 8.43 37.23
C LEU A 461 -23.46 7.55 37.04
N HIS A 462 -23.48 6.37 37.65
CA HIS A 462 -24.54 5.38 37.52
C HIS A 462 -25.26 5.11 38.88
N ALA A 463 -24.87 5.85 39.89
CA ALA A 463 -25.59 5.82 41.17
C ALA A 463 -27.03 6.31 40.98
N PRO A 464 -28.03 5.64 41.50
CA PRO A 464 -29.39 6.17 41.49
C PRO A 464 -29.42 7.49 42.25
N PRO A 465 -30.22 8.47 41.78
CA PRO A 465 -30.36 9.75 42.48
C PRO A 465 -30.77 9.50 43.95
N PRO A 466 -30.17 10.24 44.89
CA PRO A 466 -30.48 10.08 46.27
C PRO A 466 -31.99 10.30 46.51
N GLY A 467 -32.69 9.29 47.02
CA GLY A 467 -34.11 9.38 47.38
C GLY A 467 -35.08 8.45 46.64
N ILE A 468 -34.61 7.60 45.73
CA ILE A 468 -35.46 6.56 45.11
C ILE A 468 -35.06 5.19 45.74
N SER A 469 -35.65 4.87 46.89
CA SER A 469 -35.68 3.49 47.36
C SER A 469 -36.58 2.69 46.41
N ARG A 470 -36.03 1.67 45.77
CA ARG A 470 -36.84 0.68 45.07
C ARG A 470 -37.59 -0.11 46.14
N GLY A 471 -38.91 0.20 46.30
CA GLY A 471 -39.82 -0.66 46.99
C GLY A 471 -40.07 -1.96 46.25
#